data_769f217474634ba7121d43cebc8d0c1e
#
_entry.id   769f217474634ba7121d43cebc8d0c1e
#
_cell.length_a   1.000
_cell.length_b   1.000
_cell.length_c   1.000
_cell.angle_alpha   90.00
_cell.angle_beta   90.00
_cell.angle_gamma   90.00
#
_symmetry.space_group_name_H-M   'P 1'
#
loop_
_entity.id
_entity.type
_entity.pdbx_description
1 polymer ?
#
loop_
_entity_poly.entity_id
_entity_poly.type
_entity_poly.pdbx_seq_one_letter_code
_entity_poly.pdbx_strand_id
1 'polypeptide(L)'
;MDKFNVKTYNSISHLGLEKIKHVGLSIDSDKNANAILLRSHKLSIDEIKESVHGIFRAGAGTNNIPIDYCTSKGIAVFNTPGANANAVKELVILSILISSRNIFRAKNSLLKIGDLPTDQFKVEVENLKKEFVGTEIKGRTIGIIGLGKIGSLVAESCISLGMNVIGYDPVISVESAWKLPSAIVRASSPEQLVELSDFISLHLPLNSSTKNIFNANLFSKINKDAVLLNFARQEIVDEKVLDTYLKSKKLKYYVTDFPSPEFLSLDNVISFPHLGASTSSAEENCAIMSGEQIIKFLLDGEIFNSVNFPDTTLKRESSYRLTVVNKNTPNMVGQITSVLAKYGINIHNMINKSKGDLAYNILDLDSSINDQVLNSLININGITKVRYIPNE
;
A
#
# COMPACT_ATOMS: atom_id res chain seq x y z
N MET A 1 -28.60 2.04 20.04
CA MET A 1 -27.89 3.33 20.15
C MET A 1 -26.58 3.21 19.39
N ASP A 2 -26.22 4.20 18.57
CA ASP A 2 -24.95 4.17 17.82
C ASP A 2 -23.77 4.10 18.80
N LYS A 3 -23.13 2.94 18.87
CA LYS A 3 -22.09 2.63 19.88
C LYS A 3 -20.78 3.37 19.61
N PHE A 4 -20.44 3.61 18.34
CA PHE A 4 -19.22 4.31 17.91
C PHE A 4 -19.51 5.23 16.73
N ASN A 5 -18.71 6.32 16.63
CA ASN A 5 -18.78 7.28 15.54
C ASN A 5 -17.48 7.31 14.73
N VAL A 6 -17.61 7.29 13.41
CA VAL A 6 -16.51 7.36 12.46
C VAL A 6 -16.51 8.74 11.79
N LYS A 7 -15.44 9.51 11.95
CA LYS A 7 -15.23 10.78 11.24
C LYS A 7 -14.61 10.51 9.88
N THR A 8 -15.17 11.09 8.82
CA THR A 8 -14.62 10.95 7.48
C THR A 8 -13.96 12.24 6.99
N TYR A 9 -12.90 12.09 6.21
CA TYR A 9 -12.24 13.18 5.48
C TYR A 9 -12.09 12.77 4.01
N ASN A 10 -12.32 13.72 3.11
CA ASN A 10 -12.45 13.52 1.66
C ASN A 10 -13.70 12.72 1.26
N SER A 11 -13.88 12.54 -0.04
CA SER A 11 -14.92 11.67 -0.58
C SER A 11 -14.49 10.21 -0.42
N ILE A 12 -15.21 9.45 0.37
CA ILE A 12 -15.06 8.00 0.53
C ILE A 12 -16.19 7.31 -0.22
N SER A 13 -15.89 6.24 -0.95
CA SER A 13 -16.92 5.47 -1.66
C SER A 13 -18.02 5.00 -0.72
N HIS A 14 -19.27 5.16 -1.17
CA HIS A 14 -20.46 4.76 -0.41
C HIS A 14 -20.46 3.28 -0.03
N LEU A 15 -19.87 2.40 -0.85
CA LEU A 15 -19.80 0.96 -0.55
C LEU A 15 -19.09 0.65 0.77
N GLY A 16 -18.01 1.37 1.07
CA GLY A 16 -17.33 1.24 2.37
C GLY A 16 -18.15 1.83 3.52
N LEU A 17 -18.80 2.98 3.29
CA LEU A 17 -19.62 3.65 4.29
C LEU A 17 -20.90 2.86 4.63
N GLU A 18 -21.52 2.23 3.65
CA GLU A 18 -22.70 1.37 3.87
C GLU A 18 -22.38 0.17 4.75
N LYS A 19 -21.22 -0.49 4.55
CA LYS A 19 -20.76 -1.57 5.44
C LYS A 19 -20.70 -1.11 6.90
N ILE A 20 -20.12 0.08 7.14
CA ILE A 20 -19.99 0.66 8.48
C ILE A 20 -21.38 0.93 9.09
N LYS A 21 -22.28 1.54 8.33
CA LYS A 21 -23.67 1.84 8.78
C LYS A 21 -24.49 0.58 9.05
N HIS A 22 -24.29 -0.46 8.23
CA HIS A 22 -25.07 -1.71 8.33
C HIS A 22 -24.87 -2.42 9.69
N VAL A 23 -23.74 -2.22 10.33
CA VAL A 23 -23.46 -2.78 11.68
C VAL A 23 -23.80 -1.81 12.81
N GLY A 24 -24.51 -0.72 12.53
CA GLY A 24 -24.96 0.24 13.54
C GLY A 24 -23.92 1.24 14.02
N LEU A 25 -22.85 1.48 13.25
CA LEU A 25 -21.89 2.54 13.51
C LEU A 25 -22.35 3.84 12.85
N SER A 26 -22.24 4.98 13.56
CA SER A 26 -22.56 6.28 12.99
C SER A 26 -21.38 6.87 12.19
N ILE A 27 -21.70 7.70 11.21
CA ILE A 27 -20.72 8.39 10.38
C ILE A 27 -21.00 9.89 10.46
N ASP A 28 -19.94 10.68 10.72
CA ASP A 28 -19.98 12.15 10.80
C ASP A 28 -21.13 12.70 11.67
N SER A 29 -21.47 11.98 12.75
CA SER A 29 -22.45 12.47 13.73
C SER A 29 -21.84 13.55 14.62
N ASP A 30 -22.67 14.28 15.38
CA ASP A 30 -22.24 15.30 16.33
C ASP A 30 -21.48 14.72 17.55
N LYS A 31 -21.39 13.39 17.65
CA LYS A 31 -20.65 12.69 18.72
C LYS A 31 -19.15 12.75 18.48
N ASN A 32 -18.38 12.63 19.55
CA ASN A 32 -16.93 12.47 19.45
C ASN A 32 -16.56 11.25 18.60
N ALA A 33 -15.62 11.45 17.66
CA ALA A 33 -15.15 10.38 16.80
C ALA A 33 -14.34 9.34 17.57
N ASN A 34 -14.63 8.05 17.31
CA ASN A 34 -13.86 6.92 17.83
C ASN A 34 -12.87 6.39 16.80
N ALA A 35 -13.15 6.63 15.51
CA ALA A 35 -12.27 6.33 14.40
C ALA A 35 -12.27 7.47 13.37
N ILE A 36 -11.15 7.61 12.67
CA ILE A 36 -11.02 8.52 11.53
C ILE A 36 -10.81 7.69 10.27
N LEU A 37 -11.62 7.93 9.24
CA LEU A 37 -11.46 7.35 7.91
C LEU A 37 -11.09 8.46 6.93
N LEU A 38 -9.96 8.32 6.24
CA LEU A 38 -9.47 9.34 5.30
C LEU A 38 -8.83 8.70 4.06
N ARG A 39 -8.60 9.51 3.04
CA ARG A 39 -7.87 9.11 1.83
C ARG A 39 -6.61 9.96 1.64
N SER A 40 -6.73 11.15 1.06
CA SER A 40 -5.61 12.05 0.75
C SER A 40 -5.47 13.21 1.72
N HIS A 41 -6.41 13.42 2.64
CA HIS A 41 -6.36 14.46 3.65
C HIS A 41 -5.08 14.34 4.49
N LYS A 42 -4.33 15.43 4.64
CA LYS A 42 -3.17 15.49 5.52
C LYS A 42 -3.66 15.75 6.95
N LEU A 43 -3.69 14.71 7.74
CA LEU A 43 -4.23 14.75 9.09
C LEU A 43 -3.25 15.47 10.03
N SER A 44 -3.73 16.55 10.69
CA SER A 44 -2.98 17.25 11.74
C SER A 44 -3.21 16.61 13.10
N ILE A 45 -2.27 16.82 14.02
CA ILE A 45 -2.37 16.30 15.40
C ILE A 45 -3.60 16.87 16.12
N ASP A 46 -3.95 18.14 15.87
CA ASP A 46 -5.07 18.82 16.53
C ASP A 46 -6.45 18.25 16.15
N GLU A 47 -6.54 17.56 15.02
CA GLU A 47 -7.75 16.88 14.55
C GLU A 47 -7.96 15.54 15.25
N ILE A 48 -6.92 14.99 15.92
CA ILE A 48 -6.95 13.69 16.59
C ILE A 48 -7.35 13.89 18.05
N LYS A 49 -8.64 13.69 18.35
CA LYS A 49 -9.18 13.82 19.72
C LYS A 49 -8.85 12.56 20.54
N GLU A 50 -8.88 12.69 21.87
CA GLU A 50 -8.62 11.57 22.82
C GLU A 50 -9.54 10.36 22.63
N SER A 51 -10.78 10.60 22.17
CA SER A 51 -11.76 9.56 21.87
C SER A 51 -11.39 8.67 20.70
N VAL A 52 -10.43 9.08 19.85
CA VAL A 52 -10.00 8.32 18.68
C VAL A 52 -9.18 7.10 19.11
N HIS A 53 -9.57 5.94 18.63
CA HIS A 53 -8.89 4.67 18.85
C HIS A 53 -8.10 4.19 17.66
N GLY A 54 -8.55 4.52 16.44
CA GLY A 54 -7.91 4.10 15.21
C GLY A 54 -8.06 5.11 14.07
N ILE A 55 -7.06 5.13 13.18
CA ILE A 55 -7.05 5.94 11.95
C ILE A 55 -6.93 5.00 10.78
N PHE A 56 -7.84 5.12 9.81
CA PHE A 56 -7.99 4.22 8.68
C PHE A 56 -7.79 5.00 7.37
N ARG A 57 -6.82 4.59 6.58
CA ARG A 57 -6.57 5.19 5.29
C ARG A 57 -7.08 4.29 4.15
N ALA A 58 -8.04 4.79 3.40
CA ALA A 58 -8.47 4.16 2.14
C ALA A 58 -7.39 4.34 1.06
N GLY A 59 -6.33 3.55 1.13
CA GLY A 59 -5.17 3.55 0.26
C GLY A 59 -3.93 2.93 0.91
N ALA A 60 -2.90 2.59 0.11
CA ALA A 60 -1.73 1.86 0.60
C ALA A 60 -0.68 2.74 1.30
N GLY A 61 -0.45 3.98 0.87
CA GLY A 61 0.52 4.88 1.50
C GLY A 61 0.00 5.48 2.82
N THR A 62 0.87 6.01 3.68
CA THR A 62 0.46 6.61 4.98
C THR A 62 1.23 7.88 5.33
N ASN A 63 1.89 8.48 4.36
CA ASN A 63 2.69 9.70 4.51
C ASN A 63 1.91 10.96 4.90
N ASN A 64 0.58 10.89 4.87
CA ASN A 64 -0.34 11.95 5.27
C ASN A 64 -0.88 11.79 6.70
N ILE A 65 -0.34 10.83 7.49
CA ILE A 65 -0.77 10.54 8.86
C ILE A 65 0.43 10.66 9.81
N PRO A 66 0.31 11.33 10.97
CA PRO A 66 1.39 11.46 11.96
C PRO A 66 1.52 10.15 12.78
N ILE A 67 2.15 9.12 12.21
CA ILE A 67 2.20 7.75 12.75
C ILE A 67 2.86 7.70 14.12
N ASP A 68 3.99 8.40 14.32
CA ASP A 68 4.74 8.39 15.59
C ASP A 68 3.89 8.96 16.75
N TYR A 69 3.16 10.04 16.49
CA TYR A 69 2.20 10.58 17.44
C TYR A 69 1.10 9.57 17.77
N CYS A 70 0.49 8.96 16.76
CA CYS A 70 -0.56 7.94 16.96
C CYS A 70 -0.04 6.77 17.79
N THR A 71 1.17 6.29 17.51
CA THR A 71 1.82 5.21 18.26
C THR A 71 2.02 5.59 19.72
N SER A 72 2.52 6.80 20.00
CA SER A 72 2.71 7.29 21.36
C SER A 72 1.41 7.42 22.17
N LYS A 73 0.26 7.59 21.48
CA LYS A 73 -1.08 7.67 22.08
C LYS A 73 -1.85 6.35 22.09
N GLY A 74 -1.24 5.25 21.67
CA GLY A 74 -1.91 3.96 21.56
C GLY A 74 -3.03 3.93 20.52
N ILE A 75 -2.91 4.73 19.45
CA ILE A 75 -3.86 4.81 18.34
C ILE A 75 -3.33 3.96 17.19
N ALA A 76 -4.09 2.95 16.76
CA ALA A 76 -3.72 2.10 15.66
C ALA A 76 -3.96 2.82 14.31
N VAL A 77 -2.99 2.75 13.40
CA VAL A 77 -3.06 3.31 12.05
C VAL A 77 -3.13 2.19 11.05
N PHE A 78 -4.15 2.19 10.22
CA PHE A 78 -4.43 1.17 9.21
C PHE A 78 -4.28 1.74 7.81
N ASN A 79 -3.90 0.87 6.88
CA ASN A 79 -3.96 1.13 5.45
C ASN A 79 -4.61 -0.05 4.72
N THR A 80 -4.79 0.08 3.40
CA THR A 80 -5.44 -0.97 2.58
C THR A 80 -4.45 -1.56 1.56
N PRO A 81 -3.46 -2.35 2.00
CA PRO A 81 -2.45 -2.88 1.11
C PRO A 81 -3.04 -3.91 0.16
N GLY A 82 -2.85 -3.68 -1.15
CA GLY A 82 -3.32 -4.57 -2.20
C GLY A 82 -4.73 -4.28 -2.72
N ALA A 83 -5.53 -3.44 -2.06
CA ALA A 83 -6.86 -3.08 -2.55
C ALA A 83 -6.83 -2.36 -3.92
N ASN A 84 -5.75 -1.64 -4.21
CA ASN A 84 -5.48 -0.96 -5.47
C ASN A 84 -4.50 -1.71 -6.39
N ALA A 85 -4.09 -2.92 -6.04
CA ALA A 85 -3.01 -3.62 -6.75
C ALA A 85 -3.34 -3.90 -8.22
N ASN A 86 -4.60 -4.23 -8.52
CA ASN A 86 -5.04 -4.47 -9.89
C ASN A 86 -4.94 -3.21 -10.76
N ALA A 87 -5.35 -2.04 -10.25
CA ALA A 87 -5.26 -0.79 -10.99
C ALA A 87 -3.79 -0.43 -11.33
N VAL A 88 -2.88 -0.57 -10.36
CA VAL A 88 -1.45 -0.35 -10.60
C VAL A 88 -0.90 -1.34 -11.63
N LYS A 89 -1.25 -2.62 -11.51
CA LYS A 89 -0.86 -3.66 -12.48
C LYS A 89 -1.30 -3.30 -13.91
N GLU A 90 -2.54 -2.83 -14.09
CA GLU A 90 -3.05 -2.43 -15.41
C GLU A 90 -2.27 -1.26 -15.99
N LEU A 91 -1.92 -0.25 -15.18
CA LEU A 91 -1.09 0.87 -15.64
C LEU A 91 0.34 0.43 -16.01
N VAL A 92 0.92 -0.53 -15.27
CA VAL A 92 2.22 -1.13 -15.61
C VAL A 92 2.15 -1.86 -16.94
N ILE A 93 1.15 -2.70 -17.19
CA ILE A 93 0.97 -3.41 -18.47
C ILE A 93 0.76 -2.42 -19.62
N LEU A 94 -0.08 -1.39 -19.43
CA LEU A 94 -0.23 -0.31 -20.40
C LEU A 94 1.14 0.32 -20.72
N SER A 95 1.96 0.59 -19.71
CA SER A 95 3.27 1.23 -19.85
C SER A 95 4.26 0.38 -20.62
N ILE A 96 4.25 -0.93 -20.45
CA ILE A 96 5.03 -1.88 -21.26
C ILE A 96 4.60 -1.78 -22.73
N LEU A 97 3.30 -1.77 -23.00
CA LEU A 97 2.76 -1.73 -24.36
C LEU A 97 3.05 -0.41 -25.08
N ILE A 98 2.82 0.74 -24.42
CA ILE A 98 3.05 2.06 -25.03
C ILE A 98 4.54 2.36 -25.28
N SER A 99 5.44 1.91 -24.36
CA SER A 99 6.88 2.05 -24.55
C SER A 99 7.44 1.14 -25.67
N SER A 100 6.74 0.04 -25.98
CA SER A 100 7.08 -0.87 -27.08
C SER A 100 6.63 -0.38 -28.45
N ARG A 101 5.55 0.40 -28.54
CA ARG A 101 4.85 0.74 -29.78
C ARG A 101 4.94 2.22 -30.19
N ASN A 102 5.72 3.05 -29.53
CA ASN A 102 5.91 4.50 -29.82
C ASN A 102 4.60 5.32 -29.94
N ILE A 103 3.52 4.92 -29.25
CA ILE A 103 2.14 5.43 -29.47
C ILE A 103 2.04 6.95 -29.26
N PHE A 104 2.63 7.50 -28.18
CA PHE A 104 2.54 8.93 -27.90
C PHE A 104 3.25 9.78 -28.94
N ARG A 105 4.44 9.34 -29.42
CA ARG A 105 5.17 10.03 -30.47
C ARG A 105 4.41 10.01 -31.79
N ALA A 106 3.85 8.84 -32.16
CA ALA A 106 3.04 8.70 -33.35
C ALA A 106 1.80 9.60 -33.31
N LYS A 107 1.06 9.62 -32.20
CA LYS A 107 -0.08 10.52 -32.02
C LYS A 107 0.28 11.98 -32.17
N ASN A 108 1.37 12.42 -31.54
CA ASN A 108 1.82 13.81 -31.62
C ASN A 108 2.24 14.22 -33.03
N SER A 109 2.83 13.29 -33.81
CA SER A 109 3.16 13.54 -35.23
C SER A 109 1.91 13.63 -36.11
N LEU A 110 0.88 12.80 -35.86
CA LEU A 110 -0.41 12.93 -36.56
C LEU A 110 -1.07 14.29 -36.35
N LEU A 111 -0.98 14.86 -35.14
CA LEU A 111 -1.55 16.19 -34.86
C LEU A 111 -0.88 17.30 -35.67
N LYS A 112 0.39 17.15 -36.04
CA LYS A 112 1.13 18.15 -36.83
C LYS A 112 0.73 18.18 -38.31
N ILE A 113 0.16 17.10 -38.82
CA ILE A 113 -0.26 16.97 -40.21
C ILE A 113 -1.78 17.07 -40.41
N GLY A 114 -2.53 17.37 -39.32
CA GLY A 114 -3.99 17.37 -39.32
C GLY A 114 -4.64 18.37 -40.29
N ASP A 115 -3.97 19.47 -40.60
CA ASP A 115 -4.45 20.55 -41.49
C ASP A 115 -4.16 20.31 -42.96
N LEU A 116 -3.49 19.18 -43.33
CA LEU A 116 -3.22 18.86 -44.72
C LEU A 116 -4.46 18.50 -45.52
N PRO A 117 -4.52 18.80 -46.84
CA PRO A 117 -5.56 18.29 -47.70
C PRO A 117 -5.63 16.75 -47.69
N THR A 118 -6.83 16.20 -47.77
CA THR A 118 -7.13 14.78 -47.55
C THR A 118 -6.19 13.81 -48.29
N ASP A 119 -5.86 14.08 -49.53
CA ASP A 119 -4.99 13.18 -50.31
C ASP A 119 -3.54 13.28 -49.86
N GLN A 120 -3.04 14.47 -49.54
CA GLN A 120 -1.71 14.66 -48.98
C GLN A 120 -1.63 14.05 -47.56
N PHE A 121 -2.66 14.21 -46.75
CA PHE A 121 -2.75 13.60 -45.39
C PHE A 121 -2.60 12.08 -45.46
N LYS A 122 -3.29 11.38 -46.39
CA LYS A 122 -3.18 9.92 -46.55
C LYS A 122 -1.76 9.49 -46.90
N VAL A 123 -1.11 10.20 -47.77
CA VAL A 123 0.30 9.90 -48.17
C VAL A 123 1.23 10.08 -46.97
N GLU A 124 1.05 11.18 -46.23
CA GLU A 124 1.92 11.49 -45.08
C GLU A 124 1.71 10.52 -43.91
N VAL A 125 0.48 10.03 -43.67
CA VAL A 125 0.20 8.97 -42.71
C VAL A 125 1.00 7.69 -43.01
N GLU A 126 1.08 7.27 -44.28
CA GLU A 126 1.87 6.08 -44.66
C GLU A 126 3.39 6.32 -44.51
N ASN A 127 3.86 7.55 -44.71
CA ASN A 127 5.25 7.93 -44.44
C ASN A 127 5.58 7.88 -42.97
N LEU A 128 4.77 8.52 -42.13
CA LEU A 128 4.92 8.51 -40.67
C LEU A 128 4.90 7.11 -40.05
N LYS A 129 4.10 6.20 -40.57
CA LYS A 129 4.03 4.81 -40.14
C LYS A 129 5.41 4.14 -40.11
N LYS A 130 6.28 4.45 -41.08
CA LYS A 130 7.64 3.87 -41.18
C LYS A 130 8.55 4.35 -40.05
N GLU A 131 8.33 5.55 -39.53
CA GLU A 131 9.13 6.14 -38.45
C GLU A 131 8.82 5.55 -37.08
N PHE A 132 7.61 5.00 -36.89
CA PHE A 132 7.09 4.54 -35.58
C PHE A 132 6.97 3.02 -35.49
N VAL A 133 7.73 2.27 -36.27
CA VAL A 133 7.81 0.80 -36.15
C VAL A 133 8.25 0.46 -34.72
N GLY A 134 7.41 -0.29 -34.01
CA GLY A 134 7.65 -0.75 -32.63
C GLY A 134 8.13 -2.20 -32.58
N THR A 135 8.15 -2.73 -31.37
CA THR A 135 8.51 -4.13 -31.10
C THR A 135 7.35 -4.84 -30.36
N GLU A 136 7.25 -6.15 -30.56
CA GLU A 136 6.34 -6.98 -29.79
C GLU A 136 6.95 -7.36 -28.43
N ILE A 137 6.11 -7.57 -27.42
CA ILE A 137 6.57 -7.94 -26.07
C ILE A 137 6.67 -9.45 -25.88
N LYS A 138 6.03 -10.26 -26.74
CA LYS A 138 6.09 -11.72 -26.68
C LYS A 138 7.54 -12.21 -26.79
N GLY A 139 7.94 -13.09 -25.88
CA GLY A 139 9.31 -13.62 -25.80
C GLY A 139 10.35 -12.65 -25.20
N ARG A 140 9.98 -11.38 -24.93
CA ARG A 140 10.83 -10.44 -24.21
C ARG A 140 10.86 -10.78 -22.72
N THR A 141 11.92 -10.37 -22.04
CA THR A 141 12.12 -10.62 -20.61
C THR A 141 11.77 -9.39 -19.78
N ILE A 142 10.94 -9.58 -18.76
CA ILE A 142 10.70 -8.58 -17.71
C ILE A 142 11.30 -9.03 -16.40
N GLY A 143 12.11 -8.16 -15.79
CA GLY A 143 12.61 -8.28 -14.42
C GLY A 143 11.70 -7.54 -13.44
N ILE A 144 11.24 -8.22 -12.41
CA ILE A 144 10.36 -7.65 -11.39
C ILE A 144 11.10 -7.63 -10.05
N ILE A 145 11.37 -6.43 -9.55
CA ILE A 145 11.99 -6.22 -8.24
C ILE A 145 10.88 -5.92 -7.22
N GLY A 146 10.65 -6.89 -6.32
CA GLY A 146 9.54 -6.91 -5.37
C GLY A 146 8.34 -7.70 -5.90
N LEU A 147 8.09 -8.88 -5.31
CA LEU A 147 7.01 -9.81 -5.66
C LEU A 147 5.87 -9.80 -4.62
N GLY A 148 5.58 -8.60 -4.09
CA GLY A 148 4.44 -8.34 -3.23
C GLY A 148 3.10 -8.36 -4.00
N LYS A 149 2.05 -7.75 -3.44
CA LYS A 149 0.69 -7.75 -4.00
C LYS A 149 0.60 -7.22 -5.45
N ILE A 150 1.41 -6.23 -5.81
CA ILE A 150 1.41 -5.65 -7.16
C ILE A 150 2.34 -6.45 -8.08
N GLY A 151 3.59 -6.66 -7.66
CA GLY A 151 4.58 -7.34 -8.50
C GLY A 151 4.18 -8.75 -8.91
N SER A 152 3.49 -9.50 -8.04
CA SER A 152 2.96 -10.83 -8.38
C SER A 152 1.88 -10.76 -9.47
N LEU A 153 0.96 -9.80 -9.40
CA LEU A 153 -0.07 -9.61 -10.43
C LEU A 153 0.52 -9.14 -11.77
N VAL A 154 1.55 -8.29 -11.73
CA VAL A 154 2.29 -7.89 -12.94
C VAL A 154 2.97 -9.10 -13.55
N ALA A 155 3.65 -9.92 -12.75
CA ALA A 155 4.31 -11.15 -13.22
C ALA A 155 3.33 -12.10 -13.92
N GLU A 156 2.20 -12.40 -13.30
CA GLU A 156 1.14 -13.24 -13.85
C GLU A 156 0.60 -12.70 -15.18
N SER A 157 0.35 -11.39 -15.24
CA SER A 157 -0.15 -10.75 -16.47
C SER A 157 0.89 -10.77 -17.60
N CYS A 158 2.17 -10.56 -17.28
CA CYS A 158 3.26 -10.62 -18.27
C CYS A 158 3.46 -12.06 -18.81
N ILE A 159 3.36 -13.07 -17.95
CA ILE A 159 3.36 -14.49 -18.39
C ILE A 159 2.20 -14.74 -19.36
N SER A 160 0.99 -14.28 -19.02
CA SER A 160 -0.20 -14.44 -19.88
C SER A 160 -0.07 -13.74 -21.23
N LEU A 161 0.74 -12.67 -21.31
CA LEU A 161 1.07 -11.98 -22.56
C LEU A 161 2.26 -12.61 -23.32
N GLY A 162 2.80 -13.73 -22.83
CA GLY A 162 3.88 -14.48 -23.48
C GLY A 162 5.27 -13.90 -23.24
N MET A 163 5.47 -13.10 -22.19
CA MET A 163 6.79 -12.62 -21.77
C MET A 163 7.49 -13.67 -20.89
N ASN A 164 8.82 -13.64 -20.87
CA ASN A 164 9.63 -14.33 -19.86
C ASN A 164 9.69 -13.46 -18.61
N VAL A 165 9.50 -14.04 -17.41
CA VAL A 165 9.48 -13.28 -16.16
C VAL A 165 10.61 -13.74 -15.24
N ILE A 166 11.44 -12.79 -14.80
CA ILE A 166 12.48 -12.98 -13.79
C ILE A 166 12.09 -12.14 -12.57
N GLY A 167 12.08 -12.74 -11.38
CA GLY A 167 11.70 -12.07 -10.15
C GLY A 167 12.82 -12.03 -9.10
N TYR A 168 12.92 -10.93 -8.37
CA TYR A 168 13.79 -10.79 -7.22
C TYR A 168 13.03 -10.17 -6.04
N ASP A 169 12.94 -10.90 -4.94
CA ASP A 169 12.40 -10.43 -3.66
C ASP A 169 13.08 -11.18 -2.51
N PRO A 170 14.00 -10.54 -1.78
CA PRO A 170 14.77 -11.21 -0.72
C PRO A 170 13.97 -11.41 0.57
N VAL A 171 12.81 -10.76 0.71
CA VAL A 171 11.99 -10.80 1.94
C VAL A 171 10.61 -11.44 1.71
N ILE A 172 10.41 -12.09 0.56
CA ILE A 172 9.15 -12.77 0.27
C ILE A 172 8.87 -13.86 1.30
N SER A 173 7.65 -13.89 1.84
CA SER A 173 7.26 -14.97 2.74
C SER A 173 7.10 -16.29 1.97
N VAL A 174 7.32 -17.41 2.67
CA VAL A 174 7.11 -18.76 2.09
C VAL A 174 5.70 -18.88 1.54
N GLU A 175 4.69 -18.42 2.28
CA GLU A 175 3.28 -18.47 1.84
C GLU A 175 3.05 -17.67 0.54
N SER A 176 3.67 -16.50 0.41
CA SER A 176 3.57 -15.66 -0.81
C SER A 176 4.29 -16.32 -1.98
N ALA A 177 5.47 -16.90 -1.73
CA ALA A 177 6.24 -17.60 -2.76
C ALA A 177 5.48 -18.81 -3.34
N TRP A 178 4.74 -19.56 -2.50
CA TRP A 178 3.90 -20.67 -2.94
C TRP A 178 2.72 -20.26 -3.84
N LYS A 179 2.31 -19.01 -3.80
CA LYS A 179 1.23 -18.47 -4.64
C LYS A 179 1.71 -17.96 -5.99
N LEU A 180 3.04 -17.86 -6.19
CA LEU A 180 3.60 -17.38 -7.45
C LEU A 180 3.48 -18.43 -8.56
N PRO A 181 3.22 -18.02 -9.81
CA PRO A 181 3.30 -18.89 -10.97
C PRO A 181 4.68 -19.55 -11.08
N SER A 182 4.70 -20.86 -11.34
CA SER A 182 5.95 -21.63 -11.49
C SER A 182 6.84 -21.21 -12.67
N ALA A 183 6.27 -20.45 -13.60
CA ALA A 183 7.00 -19.89 -14.76
C ALA A 183 7.90 -18.70 -14.39
N ILE A 184 7.84 -18.19 -13.17
CA ILE A 184 8.73 -17.10 -12.72
C ILE A 184 10.10 -17.67 -12.39
N VAL A 185 11.13 -17.20 -13.08
CA VAL A 185 12.51 -17.56 -12.80
C VAL A 185 13.03 -16.66 -11.67
N ARG A 186 13.59 -17.27 -10.63
CA ARG A 186 14.20 -16.51 -9.52
C ARG A 186 15.57 -15.97 -9.91
N ALA A 187 15.79 -14.67 -9.77
CA ALA A 187 17.12 -14.08 -9.84
C ALA A 187 17.86 -14.27 -8.49
N SER A 188 19.19 -14.50 -8.57
CA SER A 188 20.05 -14.59 -7.37
C SER A 188 20.38 -13.22 -6.79
N SER A 189 20.36 -12.18 -7.60
CA SER A 189 20.63 -10.79 -7.22
C SER A 189 19.86 -9.80 -8.12
N PRO A 190 19.71 -8.55 -7.69
CA PRO A 190 19.12 -7.51 -8.55
C PRO A 190 19.97 -7.21 -9.79
N GLU A 191 21.30 -7.35 -9.72
CA GLU A 191 22.20 -7.18 -10.85
C GLU A 191 21.91 -8.21 -11.95
N GLN A 192 21.81 -9.49 -11.59
CA GLN A 192 21.47 -10.57 -12.54
C GLN A 192 20.11 -10.31 -13.20
N LEU A 193 19.12 -9.87 -12.41
CA LEU A 193 17.80 -9.53 -12.95
C LEU A 193 17.90 -8.42 -14.00
N VAL A 194 18.63 -7.34 -13.68
CA VAL A 194 18.77 -6.18 -14.57
C VAL A 194 19.51 -6.55 -15.85
N GLU A 195 20.59 -7.35 -15.76
CA GLU A 195 21.37 -7.83 -16.91
C GLU A 195 20.57 -8.67 -17.91
N LEU A 196 19.57 -9.41 -17.42
CA LEU A 196 18.78 -10.34 -18.25
C LEU A 196 17.46 -9.74 -18.75
N SER A 197 17.15 -8.48 -18.40
CA SER A 197 15.82 -7.90 -18.63
C SER A 197 15.79 -6.88 -19.76
N ASP A 198 14.76 -6.96 -20.60
CA ASP A 198 14.38 -5.92 -21.57
C ASP A 198 13.51 -4.84 -20.88
N PHE A 199 12.72 -5.24 -19.89
CA PHE A 199 11.87 -4.39 -19.04
C PHE A 199 12.21 -4.64 -17.60
N ILE A 200 12.29 -3.59 -16.78
CA ILE A 200 12.55 -3.68 -15.36
C ILE A 200 11.43 -2.94 -14.63
N SER A 201 10.70 -3.62 -13.75
CA SER A 201 9.58 -3.04 -13.01
C SER A 201 9.83 -3.08 -11.50
N LEU A 202 9.68 -1.91 -10.85
CA LEU A 202 9.97 -1.72 -9.44
C LEU A 202 8.67 -1.72 -8.62
N HIS A 203 8.57 -2.64 -7.64
CA HIS A 203 7.40 -2.82 -6.76
C HIS A 203 7.82 -2.93 -5.30
N LEU A 204 8.67 -2.02 -4.85
CA LEU A 204 9.23 -1.98 -3.50
C LEU A 204 8.58 -0.89 -2.65
N PRO A 205 8.39 -1.10 -1.33
CA PRO A 205 8.08 -0.01 -0.41
C PRO A 205 9.29 0.91 -0.25
N LEU A 206 9.05 2.19 0.01
CA LEU A 206 10.13 3.11 0.36
C LEU A 206 10.49 2.97 1.84
N ASN A 207 11.73 2.61 2.10
CA ASN A 207 12.35 2.57 3.43
C ASN A 207 13.86 2.82 3.33
N SER A 208 14.60 2.75 4.44
CA SER A 208 16.04 2.99 4.46
C SER A 208 16.85 2.03 3.59
N SER A 209 16.39 0.80 3.39
CA SER A 209 17.10 -0.22 2.58
C SER A 209 16.74 -0.18 1.09
N THR A 210 15.60 0.44 0.73
CA THR A 210 15.11 0.50 -0.66
C THR A 210 15.30 1.88 -1.30
N LYS A 211 15.57 2.91 -0.50
CA LYS A 211 15.91 4.25 -1.01
C LYS A 211 17.17 4.18 -1.87
N ASN A 212 17.08 4.70 -3.10
CA ASN A 212 18.14 4.68 -4.11
C ASN A 212 18.72 3.28 -4.35
N ILE A 213 17.90 2.21 -4.21
CA ILE A 213 18.37 0.86 -4.51
C ILE A 213 18.71 0.71 -6.00
N PHE A 214 17.95 1.40 -6.88
CA PHE A 214 18.28 1.47 -8.30
C PHE A 214 19.30 2.61 -8.53
N ASN A 215 20.54 2.30 -8.26
CA ASN A 215 21.69 3.22 -8.23
C ASN A 215 22.65 2.98 -9.39
N ALA A 216 23.81 3.65 -9.37
CA ALA A 216 24.84 3.56 -10.43
C ALA A 216 25.28 2.11 -10.70
N ASN A 217 25.32 1.23 -9.69
CA ASN A 217 25.66 -0.18 -9.87
C ASN A 217 24.63 -0.89 -10.77
N LEU A 218 23.33 -0.79 -10.44
CA LEU A 218 22.28 -1.40 -11.27
C LEU A 218 22.17 -0.75 -12.64
N PHE A 219 22.29 0.58 -12.73
CA PHE A 219 22.31 1.26 -14.02
C PHE A 219 23.47 0.81 -14.91
N SER A 220 24.64 0.47 -14.35
CA SER A 220 25.79 -0.03 -15.12
C SER A 220 25.54 -1.39 -15.76
N LYS A 221 24.55 -2.14 -15.26
CA LYS A 221 24.17 -3.48 -15.69
C LYS A 221 22.99 -3.51 -16.65
N ILE A 222 22.34 -2.35 -16.87
CA ILE A 222 21.13 -2.26 -17.68
C ILE A 222 21.45 -2.52 -19.15
N ASN A 223 20.60 -3.32 -19.80
CA ASN A 223 20.75 -3.55 -21.24
C ASN A 223 20.50 -2.25 -22.02
N LYS A 224 21.26 -2.05 -23.09
CA LYS A 224 20.93 -1.01 -24.06
C LYS A 224 19.52 -1.28 -24.60
N ASP A 225 18.72 -0.25 -24.70
CA ASP A 225 17.31 -0.35 -25.11
C ASP A 225 16.35 -0.95 -24.05
N ALA A 226 16.79 -1.13 -22.82
CA ALA A 226 15.89 -1.51 -21.73
C ALA A 226 14.91 -0.38 -21.37
N VAL A 227 13.76 -0.79 -20.80
CA VAL A 227 12.73 0.09 -20.27
C VAL A 227 12.68 -0.06 -18.76
N LEU A 228 12.82 1.04 -18.03
CA LEU A 228 12.67 1.08 -16.57
C LEU A 228 11.29 1.62 -16.21
N LEU A 229 10.53 0.85 -15.41
CA LEU A 229 9.18 1.15 -14.98
C LEU A 229 9.17 1.39 -13.45
N ASN A 230 8.80 2.59 -13.02
CA ASN A 230 8.72 2.92 -11.59
C ASN A 230 7.33 3.42 -11.22
N PHE A 231 6.51 2.51 -10.69
CA PHE A 231 5.19 2.75 -10.13
C PHE A 231 5.16 2.54 -8.62
N ALA A 232 6.33 2.52 -7.99
CA ALA A 232 6.49 2.32 -6.56
C ALA A 232 6.64 3.65 -5.80
N ARG A 233 7.83 4.28 -5.84
CA ARG A 233 8.14 5.59 -5.25
C ARG A 233 9.30 6.23 -5.99
N GLN A 234 9.30 7.57 -6.08
CA GLN A 234 10.35 8.34 -6.77
C GLN A 234 11.74 7.99 -6.23
N GLU A 235 11.89 8.01 -4.91
CA GLU A 235 13.17 7.88 -4.20
C GLU A 235 13.79 6.48 -4.26
N ILE A 236 13.14 5.51 -4.89
CA ILE A 236 13.71 4.17 -5.14
C ILE A 236 14.80 4.22 -6.21
N VAL A 237 14.70 5.17 -7.14
CA VAL A 237 15.66 5.39 -8.22
C VAL A 237 16.56 6.58 -7.89
N ASP A 238 17.87 6.44 -8.08
CA ASP A 238 18.80 7.56 -8.00
C ASP A 238 18.61 8.48 -9.21
N GLU A 239 17.96 9.61 -9.01
CA GLU A 239 17.60 10.54 -10.08
C GLU A 239 18.81 11.17 -10.79
N LYS A 240 19.96 11.35 -10.09
CA LYS A 240 21.17 11.90 -10.71
C LYS A 240 21.77 10.93 -11.71
N VAL A 241 21.77 9.65 -11.35
CA VAL A 241 22.22 8.58 -12.24
C VAL A 241 21.25 8.40 -13.38
N LEU A 242 19.94 8.39 -13.10
CA LEU A 242 18.86 8.32 -14.09
C LEU A 242 19.00 9.43 -15.14
N ASP A 243 19.21 10.68 -14.74
CA ASP A 243 19.41 11.83 -15.63
C ASP A 243 20.55 11.57 -16.64
N THR A 244 21.68 11.07 -16.14
CA THR A 244 22.82 10.72 -16.97
C THR A 244 22.49 9.67 -18.05
N TYR A 245 21.73 8.63 -17.65
CA TYR A 245 21.35 7.53 -18.55
C TYR A 245 20.28 7.96 -19.57
N LEU A 246 19.36 8.81 -19.20
CA LEU A 246 18.35 9.36 -20.08
C LEU A 246 18.98 10.28 -21.16
N LYS A 247 19.82 11.25 -20.75
CA LYS A 247 20.51 12.19 -21.66
C LYS A 247 21.48 11.49 -22.60
N SER A 248 22.17 10.45 -22.13
CA SER A 248 23.09 9.66 -22.95
C SER A 248 22.40 8.59 -23.82
N LYS A 249 21.07 8.47 -23.73
CA LYS A 249 20.24 7.47 -24.46
C LYS A 249 20.70 6.02 -24.22
N LYS A 250 21.23 5.75 -23.03
CA LYS A 250 21.59 4.39 -22.57
C LYS A 250 20.38 3.64 -22.03
N LEU A 251 19.30 4.34 -21.71
CA LEU A 251 17.99 3.81 -21.34
C LEU A 251 17.00 4.17 -22.45
N LYS A 252 16.27 3.19 -22.97
CA LYS A 252 15.29 3.41 -24.04
C LYS A 252 14.12 4.27 -23.58
N TYR A 253 13.50 3.87 -22.44
CA TYR A 253 12.43 4.63 -21.79
C TYR A 253 12.54 4.52 -20.28
N TYR A 254 12.22 5.62 -19.61
CA TYR A 254 11.80 5.65 -18.22
C TYR A 254 10.31 5.93 -18.16
N VAL A 255 9.53 5.04 -17.55
CA VAL A 255 8.08 5.21 -17.39
C VAL A 255 7.75 5.26 -15.91
N THR A 256 7.06 6.31 -15.50
CA THR A 256 6.83 6.55 -14.06
C THR A 256 5.50 7.22 -13.79
N ASP A 257 5.01 6.97 -12.59
CA ASP A 257 3.83 7.64 -12.00
C ASP A 257 4.23 8.78 -11.02
N PHE A 258 5.53 9.10 -10.99
CA PHE A 258 6.12 10.14 -10.16
C PHE A 258 6.89 11.13 -11.04
N PRO A 259 6.17 12.12 -11.65
CA PRO A 259 6.77 13.06 -12.57
C PRO A 259 7.76 14.00 -11.86
N SER A 260 8.93 14.19 -12.46
CA SER A 260 9.89 15.22 -12.08
C SER A 260 9.95 16.28 -13.17
N PRO A 261 9.88 17.59 -12.85
CA PRO A 261 9.93 18.68 -13.84
C PRO A 261 11.15 18.59 -14.77
N GLU A 262 12.27 18.12 -14.26
CA GLU A 262 13.53 18.00 -14.98
C GLU A 262 13.48 17.00 -16.16
N PHE A 263 12.58 16.02 -16.08
CA PHE A 263 12.47 14.94 -17.06
C PHE A 263 11.31 15.09 -18.04
N LEU A 264 10.36 16.01 -17.80
CA LEU A 264 9.13 16.12 -18.59
C LEU A 264 9.36 16.44 -20.07
N SER A 265 10.49 17.11 -20.39
CA SER A 265 10.84 17.49 -21.77
C SER A 265 11.62 16.41 -22.53
N LEU A 266 12.01 15.32 -21.87
CA LEU A 266 12.81 14.28 -22.49
C LEU A 266 11.92 13.30 -23.27
N ASP A 267 12.23 13.06 -24.55
CA ASP A 267 11.48 12.18 -25.45
C ASP A 267 11.42 10.71 -24.99
N ASN A 268 12.38 10.31 -24.18
CA ASN A 268 12.50 8.95 -23.61
C ASN A 268 11.96 8.84 -22.17
N VAL A 269 11.14 9.80 -21.74
CA VAL A 269 10.41 9.75 -20.47
C VAL A 269 8.91 9.78 -20.73
N ILE A 270 8.19 8.85 -20.10
CA ILE A 270 6.73 8.80 -20.11
C ILE A 270 6.28 8.92 -18.65
N SER A 271 5.69 10.06 -18.30
CA SER A 271 5.24 10.34 -16.94
C SER A 271 3.73 10.46 -16.85
N PHE A 272 3.17 9.95 -15.76
CA PHE A 272 1.74 10.09 -15.42
C PHE A 272 1.58 10.86 -14.10
N PRO A 273 0.49 11.60 -13.88
CA PRO A 273 0.26 12.37 -12.66
C PRO A 273 -0.30 11.48 -11.53
N HIS A 274 0.47 10.50 -11.06
CA HIS A 274 0.16 9.57 -9.96
C HIS A 274 -1.16 8.83 -10.15
N LEU A 275 -1.36 8.23 -11.33
CA LEU A 275 -2.60 7.56 -11.72
C LEU A 275 -2.68 6.08 -11.32
N GLY A 276 -1.61 5.49 -10.77
CA GLY A 276 -1.53 4.06 -10.49
C GLY A 276 -2.72 3.48 -9.72
N ALA A 277 -3.24 4.21 -8.74
CA ALA A 277 -4.39 3.80 -7.94
C ALA A 277 -5.69 4.57 -8.28
N SER A 278 -5.69 5.41 -9.32
CA SER A 278 -6.78 6.34 -9.62
C SER A 278 -7.83 5.72 -10.54
N THR A 279 -8.50 4.68 -10.06
CA THR A 279 -9.68 4.08 -10.71
C THR A 279 -10.83 3.98 -9.72
N SER A 280 -12.08 4.07 -10.19
CA SER A 280 -13.28 3.92 -9.34
C SER A 280 -13.24 2.61 -8.55
N SER A 281 -12.91 1.51 -9.20
CA SER A 281 -12.82 0.19 -8.54
C SER A 281 -11.74 0.13 -7.47
N ALA A 282 -10.57 0.77 -7.66
CA ALA A 282 -9.54 0.83 -6.64
C ALA A 282 -9.98 1.64 -5.42
N GLU A 283 -10.68 2.76 -5.65
CA GLU A 283 -11.25 3.59 -4.58
C GLU A 283 -12.32 2.84 -3.78
N GLU A 284 -13.20 2.13 -4.48
CA GLU A 284 -14.23 1.27 -3.88
C GLU A 284 -13.60 0.15 -3.05
N ASN A 285 -12.64 -0.59 -3.59
CA ASN A 285 -11.96 -1.67 -2.88
C ASN A 285 -11.23 -1.16 -1.64
N CYS A 286 -10.56 -0.01 -1.72
CA CYS A 286 -9.93 0.61 -0.57
C CYS A 286 -10.95 1.01 0.51
N ALA A 287 -12.09 1.58 0.13
CA ALA A 287 -13.14 1.97 1.07
C ALA A 287 -13.79 0.74 1.73
N ILE A 288 -14.07 -0.32 0.96
CA ILE A 288 -14.60 -1.58 1.46
C ILE A 288 -13.65 -2.20 2.49
N MET A 289 -12.37 -2.34 2.16
CA MET A 289 -11.35 -2.89 3.07
C MET A 289 -11.21 -2.04 4.33
N SER A 290 -11.20 -0.71 4.21
CA SER A 290 -11.17 0.19 5.38
C SER A 290 -12.42 0.02 6.25
N GLY A 291 -13.59 -0.13 5.65
CA GLY A 291 -14.84 -0.40 6.38
C GLY A 291 -14.77 -1.70 7.19
N GLU A 292 -14.25 -2.75 6.60
CA GLU A 292 -14.04 -4.05 7.29
C GLU A 292 -13.05 -3.93 8.44
N GLN A 293 -11.95 -3.19 8.26
CA GLN A 293 -10.97 -2.93 9.31
C GLN A 293 -11.59 -2.13 10.47
N ILE A 294 -12.38 -1.08 10.17
CA ILE A 294 -13.08 -0.28 11.18
C ILE A 294 -14.02 -1.16 12.01
N ILE A 295 -14.84 -1.97 11.36
CA ILE A 295 -15.79 -2.86 12.01
C ILE A 295 -15.07 -3.82 12.96
N LYS A 296 -14.08 -4.55 12.44
CA LYS A 296 -13.31 -5.51 13.23
C LYS A 296 -12.55 -4.87 14.39
N PHE A 297 -11.97 -3.71 14.17
CA PHE A 297 -11.23 -3.01 15.21
C PHE A 297 -12.14 -2.40 16.28
N LEU A 298 -13.21 -1.72 15.90
CA LEU A 298 -14.09 -1.07 16.87
C LEU A 298 -14.92 -2.07 17.67
N LEU A 299 -15.46 -3.10 17.02
CA LEU A 299 -16.36 -4.07 17.66
C LEU A 299 -15.63 -5.24 18.31
N ASP A 300 -14.51 -5.70 17.73
CA ASP A 300 -13.80 -6.89 18.21
C ASP A 300 -12.39 -6.58 18.73
N GLY A 301 -11.87 -5.37 18.54
CA GLY A 301 -10.49 -5.03 18.91
C GLY A 301 -9.44 -5.71 18.04
N GLU A 302 -9.83 -6.37 16.95
CA GLU A 302 -8.90 -7.06 16.05
C GLU A 302 -8.11 -6.09 15.20
N ILE A 303 -6.84 -6.40 14.97
CA ILE A 303 -5.91 -5.60 14.17
C ILE A 303 -5.39 -6.43 13.02
N PHE A 304 -5.55 -5.94 11.79
CA PHE A 304 -4.91 -6.47 10.58
C PHE A 304 -4.58 -5.34 9.60
N ASN A 305 -3.43 -5.44 8.94
CA ASN A 305 -2.87 -4.40 8.07
C ASN A 305 -2.63 -3.07 8.80
N SER A 306 -2.20 -3.11 10.07
CA SER A 306 -1.77 -1.90 10.76
C SER A 306 -0.29 -1.60 10.50
N VAL A 307 0.02 -0.32 10.27
CA VAL A 307 1.40 0.12 10.01
C VAL A 307 2.22 0.25 11.28
N ASN A 308 1.60 0.51 12.42
CA ASN A 308 2.27 0.75 13.69
C ASN A 308 1.98 -0.30 14.79
N PHE A 309 0.96 -1.15 14.61
CA PHE A 309 0.62 -2.23 15.56
C PHE A 309 0.90 -3.60 14.94
N PRO A 310 1.08 -4.66 15.75
CA PRO A 310 1.15 -6.03 15.24
C PRO A 310 -0.22 -6.51 14.81
N ASP A 311 -0.28 -7.30 13.73
CA ASP A 311 -1.51 -7.99 13.35
C ASP A 311 -1.92 -8.96 14.46
N THR A 312 -3.11 -8.74 15.02
CA THR A 312 -3.59 -9.44 16.20
C THR A 312 -5.08 -9.75 16.06
N THR A 313 -5.40 -11.01 15.88
CA THR A 313 -6.76 -11.49 15.74
C THR A 313 -7.02 -12.56 16.78
N LEU A 314 -8.16 -12.48 17.43
CA LEU A 314 -8.65 -13.48 18.39
C LEU A 314 -10.13 -13.67 18.16
N LYS A 315 -10.54 -14.87 17.73
CA LYS A 315 -11.97 -15.19 17.60
C LYS A 315 -12.65 -14.90 18.92
N ARG A 316 -13.70 -14.10 18.88
CA ARG A 316 -14.42 -13.71 20.08
C ARG A 316 -15.25 -14.88 20.61
N GLU A 317 -15.03 -15.23 21.87
CA GLU A 317 -15.72 -16.34 22.57
C GLU A 317 -16.40 -15.89 23.87
N SER A 318 -16.32 -14.57 24.17
CA SER A 318 -16.95 -13.96 25.36
C SER A 318 -17.70 -12.67 25.00
N SER A 319 -18.73 -12.35 25.80
CA SER A 319 -19.43 -11.07 25.75
C SER A 319 -18.58 -9.92 26.27
N TYR A 320 -17.50 -10.19 27.01
CA TYR A 320 -16.68 -9.19 27.67
C TYR A 320 -15.25 -9.23 27.12
N ARG A 321 -14.90 -8.26 26.30
CA ARG A 321 -13.57 -8.18 25.70
C ARG A 321 -12.83 -6.93 26.18
N LEU A 322 -11.57 -7.11 26.52
CA LEU A 322 -10.64 -6.07 26.89
C LEU A 322 -9.50 -6.01 25.88
N THR A 323 -9.11 -4.80 25.46
CA THR A 323 -7.88 -4.61 24.70
C THR A 323 -6.94 -3.68 25.45
N VAL A 324 -5.64 -4.00 25.45
CA VAL A 324 -4.63 -3.24 26.17
C VAL A 324 -3.43 -2.98 25.28
N VAL A 325 -3.07 -1.70 25.15
CA VAL A 325 -1.85 -1.24 24.49
C VAL A 325 -0.81 -0.92 25.56
N ASN A 326 0.36 -1.50 25.49
CA ASN A 326 1.43 -1.27 26.45
C ASN A 326 2.81 -1.22 25.79
N LYS A 327 3.79 -0.68 26.52
CA LYS A 327 5.22 -0.81 26.14
C LYS A 327 5.61 -2.29 26.16
N ASN A 328 6.41 -2.69 25.19
CA ASN A 328 6.93 -4.06 25.11
C ASN A 328 8.11 -4.26 26.08
N THR A 329 7.80 -4.28 27.37
CA THR A 329 8.78 -4.47 28.47
C THR A 329 8.41 -5.70 29.29
N PRO A 330 9.40 -6.31 30.01
CA PRO A 330 9.14 -7.47 30.83
C PRO A 330 8.02 -7.25 31.87
N ASN A 331 7.31 -8.34 32.18
CA ASN A 331 6.25 -8.39 33.20
C ASN A 331 4.96 -7.57 32.93
N MET A 332 4.77 -7.04 31.73
CA MET A 332 3.51 -6.29 31.45
C MET A 332 2.28 -7.20 31.47
N VAL A 333 2.35 -8.37 30.83
CA VAL A 333 1.27 -9.37 30.86
C VAL A 333 0.98 -9.81 32.30
N GLY A 334 2.02 -10.07 33.11
CA GLY A 334 1.87 -10.46 34.51
C GLY A 334 1.14 -9.38 35.33
N GLN A 335 1.46 -8.10 35.16
CA GLN A 335 0.78 -7.01 35.85
C GLN A 335 -0.70 -6.89 35.44
N ILE A 336 -1.01 -6.99 34.13
CA ILE A 336 -2.38 -6.94 33.59
C ILE A 336 -3.20 -8.08 34.20
N THR A 337 -2.71 -9.32 34.14
CA THR A 337 -3.42 -10.50 34.64
C THR A 337 -3.57 -10.48 36.18
N SER A 338 -2.57 -9.96 36.90
CA SER A 338 -2.65 -9.78 38.39
C SER A 338 -3.72 -8.79 38.77
N VAL A 339 -3.90 -7.69 38.04
CA VAL A 339 -5.00 -6.75 38.30
C VAL A 339 -6.36 -7.45 38.13
N LEU A 340 -6.58 -8.17 37.01
CA LEU A 340 -7.82 -8.89 36.78
C LEU A 340 -8.08 -9.93 37.88
N ALA A 341 -7.07 -10.71 38.23
CA ALA A 341 -7.18 -11.71 39.32
C ALA A 341 -7.52 -11.09 40.67
N LYS A 342 -6.96 -9.93 41.02
CA LYS A 342 -7.30 -9.20 42.27
C LYS A 342 -8.77 -8.84 42.37
N TYR A 343 -9.43 -8.60 41.24
CA TYR A 343 -10.86 -8.31 41.16
C TYR A 343 -11.72 -9.54 40.89
N GLY A 344 -11.16 -10.75 40.96
CA GLY A 344 -11.86 -12.01 40.74
C GLY A 344 -12.34 -12.25 39.31
N ILE A 345 -11.72 -11.58 38.33
CA ILE A 345 -12.06 -11.69 36.93
C ILE A 345 -11.15 -12.74 36.29
N ASN A 346 -11.78 -13.77 35.72
CA ASN A 346 -11.03 -14.83 34.99
C ASN A 346 -10.90 -14.50 33.50
N ILE A 347 -9.80 -14.93 32.90
CA ILE A 347 -9.50 -14.76 31.48
C ILE A 347 -9.86 -16.05 30.77
N HIS A 348 -10.84 -16.00 29.87
CA HIS A 348 -11.27 -17.14 29.06
C HIS A 348 -10.26 -17.41 27.94
N ASN A 349 -9.81 -16.38 27.24
CA ASN A 349 -8.83 -16.48 26.18
C ASN A 349 -8.00 -15.20 26.10
N MET A 350 -6.75 -15.30 25.66
CA MET A 350 -5.85 -14.16 25.58
C MET A 350 -4.83 -14.32 24.45
N ILE A 351 -4.53 -13.23 23.77
CA ILE A 351 -3.41 -13.11 22.86
C ILE A 351 -2.59 -11.85 23.19
N ASN A 352 -1.27 -11.99 23.18
CA ASN A 352 -0.32 -10.88 23.26
C ASN A 352 0.58 -10.92 22.04
N LYS A 353 0.72 -9.79 21.33
CA LYS A 353 1.68 -9.65 20.23
C LYS A 353 2.40 -8.31 20.33
N SER A 354 3.65 -8.26 19.87
CA SER A 354 4.47 -7.07 19.90
C SER A 354 5.01 -6.71 18.51
N LYS A 355 5.25 -5.41 18.31
CA LYS A 355 5.92 -4.83 17.14
C LYS A 355 6.81 -3.67 17.62
N GLY A 356 8.13 -3.86 17.59
CA GLY A 356 9.06 -2.91 18.17
C GLY A 356 8.83 -2.74 19.67
N ASP A 357 8.71 -1.48 20.11
CA ASP A 357 8.55 -1.12 21.51
C ASP A 357 7.10 -1.16 22.03
N LEU A 358 6.16 -1.62 21.22
CA LEU A 358 4.75 -1.65 21.52
C LEU A 358 4.21 -3.08 21.53
N ALA A 359 3.38 -3.41 22.52
CA ALA A 359 2.61 -4.65 22.58
C ALA A 359 1.12 -4.36 22.60
N TYR A 360 0.35 -5.25 21.99
CA TYR A 360 -1.09 -5.24 21.94
C TYR A 360 -1.66 -6.54 22.47
N ASN A 361 -2.63 -6.43 23.35
CA ASN A 361 -3.31 -7.57 23.97
C ASN A 361 -4.79 -7.54 23.65
N ILE A 362 -5.37 -8.70 23.38
CA ILE A 362 -6.82 -8.93 23.39
C ILE A 362 -7.08 -10.00 24.45
N LEU A 363 -8.02 -9.73 25.34
CA LEU A 363 -8.43 -10.66 26.39
C LEU A 363 -9.96 -10.82 26.35
N ASP A 364 -10.42 -12.05 26.29
CA ASP A 364 -11.82 -12.39 26.53
C ASP A 364 -11.99 -12.75 28.02
N LEU A 365 -12.92 -12.06 28.68
CA LEU A 365 -13.17 -12.18 30.11
C LEU A 365 -14.47 -12.95 30.34
N ASP A 366 -14.59 -13.65 31.46
CA ASP A 366 -15.82 -14.38 31.82
C ASP A 366 -16.88 -13.50 32.51
N SER A 367 -16.50 -12.28 32.92
CA SER A 367 -17.40 -11.32 33.58
C SER A 367 -17.13 -9.89 33.11
N SER A 368 -18.12 -9.01 33.38
CA SER A 368 -17.99 -7.59 33.11
C SER A 368 -16.97 -6.92 34.05
N ILE A 369 -16.37 -5.84 33.56
CA ILE A 369 -15.46 -5.00 34.35
C ILE A 369 -16.07 -3.62 34.60
N ASN A 370 -15.79 -3.05 35.77
CA ASN A 370 -16.22 -1.70 36.15
C ASN A 370 -15.08 -0.68 36.02
N ASP A 371 -15.41 0.60 36.25
CA ASP A 371 -14.42 1.69 36.13
C ASP A 371 -13.24 1.54 37.10
N GLN A 372 -13.41 0.90 38.26
CA GLN A 372 -12.34 0.66 39.21
C GLN A 372 -11.26 -0.28 38.64
N VAL A 373 -11.69 -1.31 37.94
CA VAL A 373 -10.78 -2.24 37.25
C VAL A 373 -10.07 -1.52 36.09
N LEU A 374 -10.83 -0.76 35.29
CA LEU A 374 -10.27 0.02 34.17
C LEU A 374 -9.22 1.01 34.65
N ASN A 375 -9.52 1.77 35.72
CA ASN A 375 -8.57 2.71 36.32
C ASN A 375 -7.34 2.02 36.90
N SER A 376 -7.49 0.84 37.50
CA SER A 376 -6.36 0.06 37.99
C SER A 376 -5.43 -0.42 36.86
N LEU A 377 -6.00 -0.78 35.72
CA LEU A 377 -5.23 -1.16 34.54
C LEU A 377 -4.51 0.04 33.90
N ILE A 378 -5.21 1.17 33.73
CA ILE A 378 -4.65 2.40 33.13
C ILE A 378 -3.47 2.93 33.95
N ASN A 379 -3.50 2.78 35.27
CA ASN A 379 -2.45 3.24 36.18
C ASN A 379 -1.21 2.33 36.21
N ILE A 380 -1.19 1.18 35.54
CA ILE A 380 0.02 0.36 35.41
C ILE A 380 1.04 1.14 34.56
N ASN A 381 2.24 1.34 35.11
CA ASN A 381 3.32 2.01 34.37
C ASN A 381 3.66 1.24 33.08
N GLY A 382 3.60 1.92 31.95
CA GLY A 382 3.82 1.32 30.63
C GLY A 382 2.54 0.98 29.86
N ILE A 383 1.36 1.06 30.48
CA ILE A 383 0.09 1.02 29.75
C ILE A 383 -0.13 2.36 29.05
N THR A 384 -0.48 2.31 27.76
CA THR A 384 -0.75 3.49 26.93
C THR A 384 -2.24 3.68 26.69
N LYS A 385 -2.98 2.59 26.50
CA LYS A 385 -4.42 2.64 26.24
C LYS A 385 -5.12 1.35 26.67
N VAL A 386 -6.31 1.49 27.22
CA VAL A 386 -7.19 0.38 27.59
C VAL A 386 -8.55 0.61 26.96
N ARG A 387 -9.15 -0.42 26.37
CA ARG A 387 -10.51 -0.37 25.83
C ARG A 387 -11.29 -1.60 26.30
N TYR A 388 -12.44 -1.36 26.90
CA TYR A 388 -13.42 -2.39 27.22
C TYR A 388 -14.49 -2.41 26.11
N ILE A 389 -14.74 -3.58 25.53
CA ILE A 389 -15.63 -3.78 24.41
C ILE A 389 -16.67 -4.84 24.81
N PRO A 390 -17.74 -4.46 25.51
CA PRO A 390 -18.82 -5.39 25.82
C PRO A 390 -19.61 -5.72 24.55
N ASN A 391 -20.07 -6.96 24.44
CA ASN A 391 -21.04 -7.39 23.44
C ASN A 391 -22.40 -7.38 24.11
N GLU A 392 -23.24 -6.42 23.75
CA GLU A 392 -24.64 -6.32 24.21
C GLU A 392 -25.55 -7.17 23.33
#